data_51553aaff2429ba6889d1e96936d294d
#
_entry.id   51553aaff2429ba6889d1e96936d294d
#
_cell.length_a   1.000
_cell.length_b   1.000
_cell.length_c   1.000
_cell.angle_alpha   90.00
_cell.angle_beta   90.00
_cell.angle_gamma   90.00
#
_symmetry.space_group_name_H-M   'P 1'
#
loop_
_entity.id
_entity.type
_entity.pdbx_description
1 polymer ?
#
loop_
_entity_poly.entity_id
_entity_poly.type
_entity_poly.pdbx_seq_one_letter_code
_entity_poly.pdbx_strand_id
1 'polypeptide(L)'
;MKKVFAITLLILSSGIYAQQNIDDLLAAGVEDAERFSTDYLTPATESVIYGINNGWFSHGKGQKQFGFEIGLVANTTFIKSSKKSFEMNVSDYRNIRFSDNSSSKTVATALGNNNPDISVMLTYDDPIFGNQEVEVTLPTGIGSADVNMIPTAFLQVGFSPFKGTQLKARYFPKIAVDDVETGLYGFGLQQEFTAWLPQEKLFPVAVSGLIAYTHLDGSYDFTDEGIVEGENQQIKTNINTVLLELIASTKFKMFNVYGGLGYLSGKSETDLVGSFNVSDGVLFSQTITNPISIEDKVTGMRTTLGANLKLGLFSINADYTIAEFDSASLGLQVSF
;
A
#
# COMPACT_ATOMS: atom_id res chain seq x y z
N MET A 1 14.04 -10.07 -14.20
CA MET A 1 12.58 -9.90 -14.11
C MET A 1 12.01 -10.54 -12.85
N LYS A 2 12.33 -11.77 -12.47
CA LYS A 2 11.85 -12.40 -11.21
C LYS A 2 12.18 -11.58 -9.94
N LYS A 3 13.34 -10.91 -9.86
CA LYS A 3 13.75 -10.12 -8.67
C LYS A 3 13.05 -8.78 -8.51
N VAL A 4 12.56 -8.16 -9.57
CA VAL A 4 11.80 -6.88 -9.49
C VAL A 4 10.34 -7.15 -9.09
N PHE A 5 9.77 -8.25 -9.53
CA PHE A 5 8.43 -8.71 -9.10
C PHE A 5 8.42 -9.12 -7.61
N ALA A 6 9.51 -9.72 -7.12
CA ALA A 6 9.63 -10.11 -5.72
C ALA A 6 9.58 -8.91 -4.75
N ILE A 7 9.96 -7.70 -5.17
CA ILE A 7 10.03 -6.54 -4.28
C ILE A 7 8.63 -5.96 -3.98
N THR A 8 7.68 -6.02 -4.90
CA THR A 8 6.28 -5.62 -4.63
C THR A 8 5.60 -6.59 -3.63
N LEU A 9 6.00 -7.85 -3.66
CA LEU A 9 5.59 -8.89 -2.73
C LEU A 9 6.33 -8.79 -1.37
N LEU A 10 7.55 -8.26 -1.35
CA LEU A 10 8.36 -8.10 -0.13
C LEU A 10 7.72 -7.19 0.94
N ILE A 11 6.77 -6.34 0.58
CA ILE A 11 6.07 -5.50 1.57
C ILE A 11 5.08 -6.33 2.39
N LEU A 12 4.49 -7.34 1.78
CA LEU A 12 3.66 -8.32 2.49
C LEU A 12 4.55 -9.36 3.21
N SER A 13 5.72 -9.68 2.66
CA SER A 13 6.68 -10.63 3.25
C SER A 13 7.61 -10.02 4.32
N SER A 14 7.64 -8.71 4.53
CA SER A 14 8.28 -8.12 5.72
C SER A 14 7.60 -8.56 7.02
N GLY A 15 6.44 -9.22 6.92
CA GLY A 15 5.89 -10.04 7.96
C GLY A 15 6.80 -11.16 8.49
N ILE A 16 7.74 -11.70 7.70
CA ILE A 16 8.52 -12.89 8.10
C ILE A 16 9.31 -12.67 9.40
N TYR A 17 9.88 -11.49 9.61
CA TYR A 17 10.54 -11.15 10.88
C TYR A 17 9.59 -10.60 11.95
N ALA A 18 8.39 -10.12 11.55
CA ALA A 18 7.38 -9.64 12.46
C ALA A 18 6.56 -10.78 13.10
N GLN A 19 6.55 -11.95 12.49
CA GLN A 19 5.70 -13.07 12.89
C GLN A 19 6.07 -13.68 14.23
N GLN A 20 7.36 -13.88 14.50
CA GLN A 20 7.81 -14.42 15.78
C GLN A 20 7.35 -13.60 17.00
N ASN A 21 6.85 -12.38 16.77
CA ASN A 21 6.56 -11.44 17.85
C ASN A 21 5.08 -10.99 17.89
N ILE A 22 4.29 -11.22 16.83
CA ILE A 22 2.84 -10.91 16.87
C ILE A 22 2.12 -11.92 17.77
N ASP A 23 2.53 -13.16 17.73
CA ASP A 23 1.97 -14.24 18.54
C ASP A 23 2.27 -14.03 20.02
N ASP A 24 3.51 -13.64 20.33
CA ASP A 24 3.89 -13.29 21.68
C ASP A 24 3.13 -12.06 22.18
N LEU A 25 2.90 -11.06 21.28
CA LEU A 25 2.08 -9.89 21.61
C LEU A 25 0.63 -10.25 21.90
N LEU A 26 0.06 -11.28 21.23
CA LEU A 26 -1.27 -11.80 21.55
C LEU A 26 -1.34 -12.40 22.96
N ALA A 27 -0.24 -12.96 23.47
CA ALA A 27 -0.18 -13.44 24.86
C ALA A 27 -0.33 -12.29 25.88
N ALA A 28 0.12 -11.08 25.56
CA ALA A 28 -0.09 -9.90 26.40
C ALA A 28 -1.54 -9.35 26.34
N GLY A 29 -2.34 -9.84 25.42
CA GLY A 29 -3.75 -9.46 25.23
C GLY A 29 -4.01 -8.84 23.83
N VAL A 30 -5.18 -9.16 23.31
CA VAL A 30 -5.62 -8.75 21.96
C VAL A 30 -5.59 -7.22 21.79
N GLU A 31 -5.99 -6.46 22.82
CA GLU A 31 -6.06 -4.99 22.77
C GLU A 31 -4.66 -4.34 22.58
N ASP A 32 -3.66 -4.83 23.29
CA ASP A 32 -2.28 -4.35 23.18
C ASP A 32 -1.66 -4.76 21.84
N ALA A 33 -1.91 -5.99 21.40
CA ALA A 33 -1.45 -6.49 20.10
C ALA A 33 -2.10 -5.73 18.94
N GLU A 34 -3.40 -5.45 18.99
CA GLU A 34 -4.11 -4.65 17.97
C GLU A 34 -3.58 -3.22 17.89
N ARG A 35 -3.37 -2.58 19.04
CA ARG A 35 -2.79 -1.22 19.11
C ARG A 35 -1.40 -1.18 18.47
N PHE A 36 -0.51 -2.07 18.89
CA PHE A 36 0.83 -2.14 18.33
C PHE A 36 0.79 -2.41 16.82
N SER A 37 0.00 -3.39 16.39
CA SER A 37 -0.13 -3.76 14.98
C SER A 37 -0.69 -2.61 14.15
N THR A 38 -1.60 -1.81 14.69
CA THR A 38 -2.13 -0.60 14.02
C THR A 38 -1.01 0.40 13.76
N ASP A 39 -0.26 0.81 14.79
CA ASP A 39 0.83 1.79 14.65
C ASP A 39 1.96 1.26 13.74
N TYR A 40 2.21 -0.05 13.78
CA TYR A 40 3.22 -0.72 12.99
C TYR A 40 2.85 -0.82 11.50
N LEU A 41 1.62 -1.23 11.16
CA LEU A 41 1.19 -1.56 9.78
C LEU A 41 0.63 -0.37 9.01
N THR A 42 -0.03 0.59 9.67
CA THR A 42 -0.71 1.73 9.02
C THR A 42 0.19 2.48 8.02
N PRO A 43 1.45 2.85 8.33
CA PRO A 43 2.30 3.53 7.35
C PRO A 43 2.57 2.72 6.08
N ALA A 44 2.61 1.40 6.18
CA ALA A 44 2.81 0.51 5.03
C ALA A 44 1.56 0.47 4.14
N THR A 45 0.37 0.31 4.72
CA THR A 45 -0.90 0.32 3.98
C THR A 45 -1.16 1.69 3.34
N GLU A 46 -0.87 2.79 4.03
CA GLU A 46 -0.90 4.14 3.45
C GLU A 46 -0.03 4.25 2.20
N SER A 47 1.22 3.78 2.27
CA SER A 47 2.16 3.85 1.14
C SER A 47 1.66 3.07 -0.08
N VAL A 48 1.02 1.92 0.13
CA VAL A 48 0.37 1.13 -0.93
C VAL A 48 -0.81 1.87 -1.52
N ILE A 49 -1.67 2.50 -0.69
CA ILE A 49 -2.81 3.32 -1.14
C ILE A 49 -2.35 4.42 -2.10
N TYR A 50 -1.27 5.15 -1.77
CA TYR A 50 -0.72 6.15 -2.67
C TYR A 50 -0.12 5.51 -3.93
N GLY A 51 0.62 4.42 -3.81
CA GLY A 51 1.31 3.74 -4.91
C GLY A 51 0.38 3.20 -6.00
N ILE A 52 -0.71 2.53 -5.62
CA ILE A 52 -1.65 1.92 -6.58
C ILE A 52 -2.50 2.95 -7.33
N ASN A 53 -2.46 4.23 -6.93
CA ASN A 53 -3.21 5.32 -7.57
C ASN A 53 -2.36 6.18 -8.51
N ASN A 54 -1.09 5.85 -8.73
CA ASN A 54 -0.23 6.57 -9.66
C ASN A 54 -0.41 6.11 -11.11
N GLY A 55 -0.03 6.96 -12.07
CA GLY A 55 0.00 6.62 -13.50
C GLY A 55 -1.36 6.41 -14.16
N TRP A 56 -2.47 6.94 -13.60
CA TRP A 56 -3.80 6.86 -14.24
C TRP A 56 -3.89 7.65 -15.54
N PHE A 57 -3.06 8.66 -15.72
CA PHE A 57 -3.05 9.50 -16.91
C PHE A 57 -1.62 9.80 -17.37
N SER A 58 -1.47 10.06 -18.65
CA SER A 58 -0.22 10.45 -19.29
C SER A 58 -0.38 11.73 -20.11
N HIS A 59 -1.60 12.24 -20.20
CA HIS A 59 -1.98 13.49 -20.87
C HIS A 59 -3.42 13.87 -20.52
N GLY A 60 -3.76 15.16 -20.71
CA GLY A 60 -5.13 15.68 -20.54
C GLY A 60 -5.97 15.60 -21.82
N LYS A 61 -5.38 15.34 -22.98
CA LYS A 61 -6.10 15.29 -24.25
C LYS A 61 -6.78 13.94 -24.42
N GLY A 62 -8.09 13.93 -24.70
CA GLY A 62 -8.83 12.71 -25.05
C GLY A 62 -8.32 12.07 -26.35
N GLN A 63 -8.43 10.78 -26.47
CA GLN A 63 -8.12 10.05 -27.69
C GLN A 63 -9.20 10.27 -28.76
N LYS A 64 -8.92 9.81 -29.97
CA LYS A 64 -9.93 9.78 -31.04
C LYS A 64 -11.09 8.88 -30.62
N GLN A 65 -12.28 9.17 -31.13
CA GLN A 65 -13.43 8.28 -30.95
C GLN A 65 -13.10 6.88 -31.46
N PHE A 66 -13.50 5.87 -30.71
CA PHE A 66 -13.17 4.45 -30.88
C PHE A 66 -11.67 4.12 -30.81
N GLY A 67 -10.85 5.06 -30.32
CA GLY A 67 -9.43 4.80 -30.03
C GLY A 67 -9.28 3.82 -28.88
N PHE A 68 -8.29 2.97 -28.97
CA PHE A 68 -7.92 1.98 -27.97
C PHE A 68 -6.46 2.18 -27.57
N GLU A 69 -6.17 1.97 -26.27
CA GLU A 69 -4.84 2.06 -25.71
C GLU A 69 -4.58 0.87 -24.80
N ILE A 70 -3.40 0.30 -24.88
CA ILE A 70 -2.90 -0.69 -23.94
C ILE A 70 -1.50 -0.28 -23.48
N GLY A 71 -1.21 -0.42 -22.21
CA GLY A 71 0.08 -0.05 -21.67
C GLY A 71 0.45 -0.79 -20.40
N LEU A 72 1.74 -0.75 -20.11
CA LEU A 72 2.32 -1.15 -18.85
C LEU A 72 2.66 0.13 -18.07
N VAL A 73 2.25 0.19 -16.82
CA VAL A 73 2.56 1.27 -15.89
C VAL A 73 3.38 0.68 -14.75
N ALA A 74 4.55 1.25 -14.50
CA ALA A 74 5.40 0.92 -13.37
C ALA A 74 5.53 2.17 -12.48
N ASN A 75 5.38 2.00 -11.18
CA ASN A 75 5.49 3.07 -10.19
C ASN A 75 6.48 2.68 -9.10
N THR A 76 7.01 3.70 -8.44
CA THR A 76 7.70 3.55 -7.17
C THR A 76 7.23 4.62 -6.19
N THR A 77 6.91 4.22 -4.98
CA THR A 77 6.52 5.11 -3.87
C THR A 77 7.68 5.23 -2.91
N PHE A 78 8.09 6.45 -2.60
CA PHE A 78 9.24 6.72 -1.73
C PHE A 78 8.81 6.75 -0.26
N ILE A 79 9.57 6.08 0.60
CA ILE A 79 9.32 6.01 2.03
C ILE A 79 9.97 7.22 2.72
N LYS A 80 9.14 8.08 3.32
CA LYS A 80 9.62 9.22 4.11
C LYS A 80 10.15 8.75 5.47
N SER A 81 11.17 9.43 5.97
CA SER A 81 11.77 9.10 7.28
C SER A 81 10.75 9.19 8.43
N SER A 82 9.80 10.14 8.35
CA SER A 82 8.72 10.30 9.33
C SER A 82 7.72 9.13 9.40
N LYS A 83 7.73 8.25 8.40
CA LYS A 83 6.85 7.08 8.32
C LYS A 83 7.54 5.78 8.72
N LYS A 84 8.83 5.85 9.06
CA LYS A 84 9.64 4.68 9.43
C LYS A 84 9.58 4.31 10.90
N SER A 85 9.06 5.20 11.73
CA SER A 85 8.99 4.96 13.18
C SER A 85 7.80 5.70 13.78
N PHE A 86 7.37 5.25 14.95
CA PHE A 86 6.38 5.90 15.80
C PHE A 86 6.89 5.95 17.24
N GLU A 87 6.29 6.79 18.06
CA GLU A 87 6.61 6.86 19.49
C GLU A 87 5.67 5.95 20.27
N MET A 88 6.22 4.88 20.85
CA MET A 88 5.49 3.94 21.68
C MET A 88 5.61 4.37 23.15
N ASN A 89 4.47 4.69 23.79
CA ASN A 89 4.40 5.04 25.21
C ASN A 89 3.83 3.87 25.99
N VAL A 90 4.51 3.44 27.04
CA VAL A 90 4.07 2.34 27.91
C VAL A 90 2.69 2.60 28.53
N SER A 91 2.35 3.88 28.80
CA SER A 91 1.04 4.25 29.34
C SER A 91 -0.16 3.91 28.44
N ASP A 92 0.08 3.67 27.16
CA ASP A 92 -0.96 3.36 26.19
C ASP A 92 -1.25 1.85 26.10
N TYR A 93 -0.44 1.04 26.80
CA TYR A 93 -0.52 -0.42 26.85
C TYR A 93 -0.81 -0.88 28.28
N ARG A 94 -1.47 -2.02 28.41
CA ARG A 94 -1.83 -2.59 29.72
C ARG A 94 -0.77 -3.57 30.24
N ASN A 95 -0.28 -4.41 29.36
CA ASN A 95 0.55 -5.56 29.71
C ASN A 95 1.93 -5.52 29.05
N ILE A 96 2.30 -4.39 28.44
CA ILE A 96 3.58 -4.22 27.75
C ILE A 96 4.40 -3.13 28.44
N ARG A 97 5.67 -3.42 28.74
CA ARG A 97 6.64 -2.44 29.19
C ARG A 97 8.00 -2.67 28.52
N PHE A 98 8.82 -1.63 28.38
CA PHE A 98 10.17 -1.82 27.86
C PHE A 98 11.06 -2.56 28.86
N SER A 99 11.95 -3.45 28.36
CA SER A 99 12.84 -4.25 29.20
C SER A 99 13.78 -3.40 30.07
N ASP A 100 14.10 -2.18 29.62
CA ASP A 100 14.92 -1.22 30.36
C ASP A 100 14.12 -0.25 31.25
N ASN A 101 12.81 -0.47 31.40
CA ASN A 101 11.87 0.37 32.13
C ASN A 101 11.74 1.83 31.62
N SER A 102 12.08 2.09 30.38
CA SER A 102 11.78 3.38 29.73
C SER A 102 10.28 3.60 29.64
N SER A 103 9.82 4.85 29.77
CA SER A 103 8.40 5.22 29.64
C SER A 103 7.95 5.33 28.19
N SER A 104 8.87 5.64 27.28
CA SER A 104 8.62 5.71 25.83
C SER A 104 9.88 5.41 25.03
N LYS A 105 9.70 4.93 23.81
CA LYS A 105 10.76 4.77 22.80
C LYS A 105 10.22 5.01 21.39
N THR A 106 11.11 5.45 20.52
CA THR A 106 10.85 5.45 19.07
C THR A 106 11.03 4.03 18.54
N VAL A 107 9.96 3.44 18.04
CA VAL A 107 9.90 2.06 17.54
C VAL A 107 9.68 2.06 16.05
N ALA A 108 10.24 1.11 15.33
CA ALA A 108 10.06 0.98 13.89
C ALA A 108 8.62 0.64 13.52
N THR A 109 8.15 1.21 12.40
CA THR A 109 6.99 0.71 11.66
C THR A 109 7.38 -0.42 10.73
N ALA A 110 6.44 -1.04 10.03
CA ALA A 110 6.71 -2.01 8.97
C ALA A 110 7.61 -1.47 7.83
N LEU A 111 7.77 -0.14 7.73
CA LEU A 111 8.65 0.54 6.79
C LEU A 111 10.03 0.89 7.39
N GLY A 112 10.23 0.67 8.67
CA GLY A 112 11.41 1.11 9.43
C GLY A 112 12.39 0.01 9.77
N ASN A 113 13.28 0.34 10.72
CA ASN A 113 14.29 -0.57 11.26
C ASN A 113 14.54 -0.22 12.73
N ASN A 114 14.46 -1.21 13.62
CA ASN A 114 14.94 -1.09 15.00
C ASN A 114 16.44 -1.44 15.01
N ASN A 115 17.28 -0.43 15.19
CA ASN A 115 18.72 -0.62 15.34
C ASN A 115 19.28 0.33 16.41
N PRO A 116 19.65 -0.19 17.62
CA PRO A 116 19.61 -1.61 18.03
C PRO A 116 18.19 -2.14 18.21
N ASP A 117 18.08 -3.46 18.30
CA ASP A 117 16.81 -4.14 18.59
C ASP A 117 16.18 -3.62 19.89
N ILE A 118 14.85 -3.59 19.91
CA ILE A 118 14.08 -3.11 21.05
C ILE A 118 13.32 -4.29 21.64
N SER A 119 13.56 -4.58 22.90
CA SER A 119 12.83 -5.61 23.65
C SER A 119 11.81 -5.01 24.60
N VAL A 120 10.69 -5.72 24.75
CA VAL A 120 9.62 -5.45 25.71
C VAL A 120 9.38 -6.64 26.60
N MET A 121 8.91 -6.38 27.80
CA MET A 121 8.40 -7.39 28.72
C MET A 121 6.88 -7.43 28.58
N LEU A 122 6.34 -8.59 28.29
CA LEU A 122 4.91 -8.86 28.24
C LEU A 122 4.50 -9.51 29.56
N THR A 123 3.46 -8.98 30.18
CA THR A 123 2.87 -9.57 31.37
C THR A 123 1.60 -10.31 30.98
N TYR A 124 1.48 -11.58 31.36
CA TYR A 124 0.27 -12.38 31.17
C TYR A 124 -0.09 -13.13 32.47
N ASP A 125 -1.36 -13.45 32.64
CA ASP A 125 -1.85 -14.14 33.84
C ASP A 125 -1.91 -15.65 33.59
N ASP A 126 -1.04 -16.38 34.26
CA ASP A 126 -1.04 -17.85 34.24
C ASP A 126 -1.97 -18.37 35.35
N PRO A 127 -2.95 -19.22 35.01
CA PRO A 127 -3.93 -19.75 35.98
C PRO A 127 -3.32 -20.51 37.15
N ILE A 128 -2.08 -21.00 37.03
CA ILE A 128 -1.41 -21.80 38.06
C ILE A 128 -0.33 -21.00 38.77
N PHE A 129 0.46 -20.21 38.00
CA PHE A 129 1.63 -19.53 38.52
C PHE A 129 1.39 -18.01 38.75
N GLY A 130 0.17 -17.51 38.42
CA GLY A 130 -0.16 -16.10 38.50
C GLY A 130 0.57 -15.29 37.41
N ASN A 131 0.75 -13.99 37.64
CA ASN A 131 1.40 -13.10 36.66
C ASN A 131 2.80 -13.59 36.28
N GLN A 132 2.99 -13.87 35.00
CA GLN A 132 4.26 -14.22 34.39
C GLN A 132 4.73 -13.10 33.46
N GLU A 133 6.03 -13.06 33.21
CA GLU A 133 6.64 -12.09 32.30
C GLU A 133 7.51 -12.83 31.26
N VAL A 134 7.39 -12.42 30.00
CA VAL A 134 8.24 -12.89 28.91
C VAL A 134 8.86 -11.72 28.19
N GLU A 135 10.15 -11.83 27.86
CA GLU A 135 10.84 -10.80 27.06
C GLU A 135 10.69 -11.13 25.58
N VAL A 136 10.21 -10.14 24.80
CA VAL A 136 9.98 -10.25 23.37
C VAL A 136 10.70 -9.10 22.66
N THR A 137 11.36 -9.40 21.55
CA THR A 137 11.95 -8.39 20.68
C THR A 137 10.89 -7.87 19.71
N LEU A 138 10.70 -6.55 19.66
CA LEU A 138 9.74 -5.94 18.74
C LEU A 138 10.16 -6.14 17.27
N PRO A 139 9.18 -6.32 16.37
CA PRO A 139 9.46 -6.54 14.96
C PRO A 139 10.15 -5.34 14.33
N THR A 140 10.98 -5.62 13.35
CA THR A 140 11.58 -4.62 12.47
C THR A 140 10.95 -4.70 11.09
N GLY A 141 10.94 -3.58 10.34
CA GLY A 141 10.32 -3.52 9.03
C GLY A 141 11.33 -3.69 7.87
N ILE A 142 10.84 -3.41 6.66
CA ILE A 142 11.64 -3.52 5.41
C ILE A 142 12.86 -2.59 5.37
N GLY A 143 12.89 -1.57 6.23
CA GLY A 143 14.05 -0.70 6.42
C GLY A 143 15.31 -1.45 6.89
N SER A 144 15.17 -2.62 7.52
CA SER A 144 16.27 -3.50 7.89
C SER A 144 17.03 -4.05 6.67
N ALA A 145 16.38 -4.17 5.52
CA ALA A 145 16.95 -4.57 4.24
C ALA A 145 17.34 -3.36 3.35
N ASP A 146 17.46 -2.16 3.93
CA ASP A 146 17.73 -0.89 3.20
C ASP A 146 16.71 -0.55 2.11
N VAL A 147 15.49 -1.08 2.19
CA VAL A 147 14.40 -0.78 1.26
C VAL A 147 13.79 0.56 1.60
N ASN A 148 13.90 1.52 0.67
CA ASN A 148 13.42 2.89 0.83
C ASN A 148 12.33 3.28 -0.16
N MET A 149 11.85 2.31 -0.96
CA MET A 149 10.82 2.52 -1.96
C MET A 149 9.98 1.27 -2.18
N ILE A 150 8.73 1.47 -2.56
CA ILE A 150 7.75 0.42 -2.80
C ILE A 150 7.38 0.44 -4.28
N PRO A 151 7.82 -0.53 -5.09
CA PRO A 151 7.46 -0.61 -6.50
C PRO A 151 6.07 -1.23 -6.66
N THR A 152 5.32 -0.72 -7.65
CA THR A 152 4.07 -1.32 -8.14
C THR A 152 4.07 -1.34 -9.66
N ALA A 153 3.38 -2.31 -10.27
CA ALA A 153 3.24 -2.38 -11.71
C ALA A 153 1.91 -3.04 -12.09
N PHE A 154 1.30 -2.55 -13.17
CA PHE A 154 0.04 -3.10 -13.68
C PHE A 154 -0.13 -2.85 -15.18
N LEU A 155 -0.96 -3.66 -15.80
CA LEU A 155 -1.48 -3.42 -17.14
C LEU A 155 -2.62 -2.41 -17.05
N GLN A 156 -2.66 -1.47 -17.99
CA GLN A 156 -3.74 -0.50 -18.12
C GLN A 156 -4.25 -0.50 -19.56
N VAL A 157 -5.56 -0.50 -19.72
CA VAL A 157 -6.23 -0.36 -21.01
C VAL A 157 -7.11 0.87 -21.00
N GLY A 158 -7.25 1.49 -22.16
CA GLY A 158 -8.11 2.65 -22.37
C GLY A 158 -8.96 2.48 -23.63
N PHE A 159 -10.22 2.85 -23.56
CA PHE A 159 -11.15 2.88 -24.71
C PHE A 159 -11.89 4.20 -24.73
N SER A 160 -12.01 4.82 -25.90
CA SER A 160 -12.65 6.12 -26.09
C SER A 160 -13.96 5.97 -26.88
N PRO A 161 -15.11 5.75 -26.21
CA PRO A 161 -16.40 5.58 -26.91
C PRO A 161 -16.86 6.87 -27.59
N PHE A 162 -16.52 8.02 -27.02
CA PHE A 162 -16.91 9.35 -27.51
C PHE A 162 -15.70 10.28 -27.54
N LYS A 163 -15.79 11.36 -28.32
CA LYS A 163 -14.77 12.40 -28.37
C LYS A 163 -14.52 12.99 -26.97
N GLY A 164 -13.28 12.98 -26.55
CA GLY A 164 -12.84 13.52 -25.25
C GLY A 164 -13.11 12.62 -24.04
N THR A 165 -13.84 11.51 -24.22
CA THR A 165 -14.16 10.56 -23.14
C THR A 165 -13.27 9.34 -23.26
N GLN A 166 -12.61 8.93 -22.16
CA GLN A 166 -11.81 7.71 -22.11
C GLN A 166 -12.20 6.89 -20.90
N LEU A 167 -12.66 5.67 -21.12
CA LEU A 167 -12.82 4.63 -20.11
C LEU A 167 -11.48 3.94 -19.93
N LYS A 168 -11.07 3.74 -18.71
CA LYS A 168 -9.80 3.09 -18.36
C LYS A 168 -10.05 1.91 -17.44
N ALA A 169 -9.28 0.86 -17.61
CA ALA A 169 -9.22 -0.24 -16.66
C ALA A 169 -7.76 -0.60 -16.42
N ARG A 170 -7.43 -0.96 -15.20
CA ARG A 170 -6.12 -1.51 -14.85
C ARG A 170 -6.29 -2.86 -14.18
N TYR A 171 -5.28 -3.69 -14.36
CA TYR A 171 -5.31 -5.04 -13.87
C TYR A 171 -3.91 -5.54 -13.55
N PHE A 172 -3.78 -6.14 -12.39
CA PHE A 172 -2.68 -6.98 -12.02
C PHE A 172 -3.27 -8.34 -11.63
N PRO A 173 -2.91 -9.43 -12.33
CA PRO A 173 -3.46 -10.74 -12.05
C PRO A 173 -3.13 -11.18 -10.64
N LYS A 174 -4.03 -11.92 -10.02
CA LYS A 174 -3.79 -12.52 -8.74
C LYS A 174 -2.64 -13.51 -8.88
N ILE A 175 -1.51 -13.22 -8.25
CA ILE A 175 -0.28 -14.00 -8.33
C ILE A 175 0.09 -14.42 -6.92
N ALA A 176 0.29 -15.72 -6.75
CA ALA A 176 0.89 -16.29 -5.56
C ALA A 176 2.39 -16.55 -5.83
N VAL A 177 3.24 -16.07 -4.95
CA VAL A 177 4.68 -16.36 -4.95
C VAL A 177 5.07 -16.65 -3.51
N ASP A 178 5.57 -17.85 -3.27
CA ASP A 178 5.76 -18.38 -1.94
C ASP A 178 4.42 -18.28 -1.16
N ASP A 179 4.40 -17.74 0.03
CA ASP A 179 3.21 -17.64 0.88
C ASP A 179 2.42 -16.32 0.71
N VAL A 180 2.85 -15.49 -0.26
CA VAL A 180 2.20 -14.19 -0.54
C VAL A 180 1.35 -14.26 -1.80
N GLU A 181 0.09 -13.84 -1.69
CA GLU A 181 -0.81 -13.69 -2.83
C GLU A 181 -1.30 -12.24 -2.91
N THR A 182 -1.29 -11.65 -4.11
CA THR A 182 -1.81 -10.29 -4.33
C THR A 182 -2.42 -10.13 -5.70
N GLY A 183 -3.48 -9.33 -5.78
CA GLY A 183 -4.18 -8.96 -7.00
C GLY A 183 -4.68 -7.52 -6.95
N LEU A 184 -4.86 -6.91 -8.12
CA LEU A 184 -5.38 -5.55 -8.24
C LEU A 184 -6.24 -5.41 -9.48
N TYR A 185 -7.34 -4.68 -9.33
CA TYR A 185 -8.10 -4.16 -10.47
C TYR A 185 -8.56 -2.73 -10.20
N GLY A 186 -8.84 -2.01 -11.26
CA GLY A 186 -9.34 -0.65 -11.14
C GLY A 186 -10.02 -0.18 -12.41
N PHE A 187 -10.88 0.83 -12.26
CA PHE A 187 -11.62 1.46 -13.35
C PHE A 187 -11.52 2.98 -13.24
N GLY A 188 -11.44 3.64 -14.39
CA GLY A 188 -11.36 5.09 -14.44
C GLY A 188 -12.16 5.66 -15.61
N LEU A 189 -12.64 6.88 -15.41
CA LEU A 189 -13.27 7.69 -16.44
C LEU A 189 -12.52 9.03 -16.51
N GLN A 190 -11.92 9.29 -17.66
CA GLN A 190 -11.31 10.59 -17.96
C GLN A 190 -12.14 11.31 -19.01
N GLN A 191 -12.44 12.58 -18.76
CA GLN A 191 -13.19 13.43 -19.65
C GLN A 191 -12.43 14.72 -19.96
N GLU A 192 -12.10 14.94 -21.24
CA GLU A 192 -11.53 16.22 -21.71
C GLU A 192 -12.66 17.24 -21.87
N PHE A 193 -12.64 18.28 -21.05
CA PHE A 193 -13.62 19.38 -21.10
C PHE A 193 -13.39 20.29 -22.30
N THR A 194 -12.12 20.51 -22.67
CA THR A 194 -11.74 21.36 -23.81
C THR A 194 -12.17 20.77 -25.15
N ALA A 195 -12.44 19.47 -25.24
CA ALA A 195 -12.92 18.80 -26.46
C ALA A 195 -14.35 19.25 -26.86
N TRP A 196 -15.14 19.79 -25.92
CA TRP A 196 -16.50 20.26 -26.15
C TRP A 196 -16.60 21.74 -26.45
N LEU A 197 -15.49 22.48 -26.37
CA LEU A 197 -15.49 23.90 -26.68
C LEU A 197 -15.56 24.15 -28.19
N PRO A 198 -16.37 25.13 -28.67
CA PRO A 198 -16.49 25.42 -30.10
C PRO A 198 -15.15 25.77 -30.76
N GLN A 199 -14.21 26.31 -30.01
CA GLN A 199 -12.90 26.73 -30.48
C GLN A 199 -11.77 25.82 -29.96
N GLU A 200 -12.01 24.52 -29.81
CA GLU A 200 -11.04 23.54 -29.27
C GLU A 200 -9.63 23.68 -29.86
N LYS A 201 -9.53 23.98 -31.17
CA LYS A 201 -8.23 24.07 -31.88
C LYS A 201 -7.42 25.31 -31.50
N LEU A 202 -8.05 26.32 -30.92
CA LEU A 202 -7.36 27.54 -30.48
C LEU A 202 -6.77 27.43 -29.08
N PHE A 203 -7.23 26.45 -28.29
CA PHE A 203 -6.69 26.21 -26.95
C PHE A 203 -5.38 25.44 -27.03
N PRO A 204 -4.24 25.99 -26.55
CA PRO A 204 -2.94 25.33 -26.60
C PRO A 204 -2.82 24.18 -25.58
N VAL A 205 -3.76 24.10 -24.63
CA VAL A 205 -3.80 23.11 -23.57
C VAL A 205 -5.10 22.29 -23.62
N ALA A 206 -5.01 21.03 -23.22
CA ALA A 206 -6.16 20.18 -22.91
C ALA A 206 -6.37 20.18 -21.41
N VAL A 207 -7.63 20.31 -20.99
CA VAL A 207 -8.04 20.18 -19.58
C VAL A 207 -9.04 19.06 -19.45
N SER A 208 -8.80 18.14 -18.53
CA SER A 208 -9.69 16.99 -18.27
C SER A 208 -9.84 16.73 -16.78
N GLY A 209 -10.95 16.11 -16.44
CA GLY A 209 -11.21 15.51 -15.14
C GLY A 209 -11.06 14.00 -15.25
N LEU A 210 -10.57 13.38 -14.18
CA LEU A 210 -10.50 11.93 -14.01
C LEU A 210 -11.13 11.56 -12.68
N ILE A 211 -11.97 10.53 -12.71
CA ILE A 211 -12.36 9.77 -11.53
C ILE A 211 -11.90 8.34 -11.72
N ALA A 212 -11.27 7.76 -10.71
CA ALA A 212 -10.80 6.39 -10.74
C ALA A 212 -11.05 5.68 -9.42
N TYR A 213 -11.33 4.39 -9.51
CA TYR A 213 -11.44 3.45 -8.40
C TYR A 213 -10.38 2.37 -8.57
N THR A 214 -9.72 2.02 -7.47
CA THR A 214 -8.77 0.89 -7.44
C THR A 214 -9.06 0.02 -6.23
N HIS A 215 -9.07 -1.29 -6.45
CA HIS A 215 -9.13 -2.32 -5.43
C HIS A 215 -7.87 -3.17 -5.49
N LEU A 216 -7.29 -3.44 -4.32
CA LEU A 216 -6.20 -4.37 -4.12
C LEU A 216 -6.60 -5.35 -3.02
N ASP A 217 -6.40 -6.63 -3.26
CA ASP A 217 -6.41 -7.67 -2.26
C ASP A 217 -5.02 -8.29 -2.13
N GLY A 218 -4.64 -8.60 -0.91
CA GLY A 218 -3.39 -9.26 -0.60
C GLY A 218 -3.55 -10.21 0.58
N SER A 219 -2.83 -11.31 0.58
CA SER A 219 -2.75 -12.21 1.72
C SER A 219 -1.35 -12.77 1.86
N TYR A 220 -0.98 -13.06 3.10
CA TYR A 220 0.22 -13.75 3.47
C TYR A 220 -0.14 -14.91 4.39
N ASP A 221 0.22 -16.15 3.98
CA ASP A 221 0.00 -17.37 4.73
C ASP A 221 1.28 -17.74 5.49
N PHE A 222 1.17 -17.93 6.79
CA PHE A 222 2.30 -18.28 7.67
C PHE A 222 2.01 -19.52 8.55
N THR A 223 0.99 -20.29 8.20
CA THR A 223 0.55 -21.46 8.96
C THR A 223 1.68 -22.46 9.19
N ASP A 224 2.58 -22.63 8.22
CA ASP A 224 3.69 -23.58 8.29
C ASP A 224 4.96 -22.97 8.93
N GLU A 225 5.01 -21.65 9.15
CA GLU A 225 6.17 -20.94 9.69
C GLU A 225 6.00 -20.53 11.15
N GLY A 226 4.81 -20.70 11.71
CA GLY A 226 4.42 -20.17 13.02
C GLY A 226 5.07 -20.87 14.20
N ILE A 227 5.50 -20.07 15.20
CA ILE A 227 5.84 -20.53 16.54
C ILE A 227 4.56 -20.81 17.34
N VAL A 228 3.47 -20.12 17.02
CA VAL A 228 2.15 -20.35 17.61
C VAL A 228 1.42 -21.42 16.82
N GLU A 229 1.13 -22.53 17.50
CA GLU A 229 0.30 -23.59 16.95
C GLU A 229 -1.06 -23.02 16.55
N GLY A 230 -1.53 -23.36 15.35
CA GLY A 230 -2.82 -22.90 14.85
C GLY A 230 -3.15 -23.47 13.47
N GLU A 231 -4.27 -23.04 12.92
CA GLU A 231 -4.71 -23.47 11.60
C GLU A 231 -5.14 -22.27 10.77
N ASN A 232 -4.77 -22.27 9.47
CA ASN A 232 -5.14 -21.25 8.49
C ASN A 232 -4.74 -19.83 8.91
N GLN A 233 -3.55 -19.68 9.46
CA GLN A 233 -3.01 -18.42 9.96
C GLN A 233 -2.56 -17.55 8.78
N GLN A 234 -3.23 -16.43 8.58
CA GLN A 234 -3.01 -15.52 7.45
C GLN A 234 -3.20 -14.07 7.86
N ILE A 235 -2.42 -13.19 7.28
CA ILE A 235 -2.72 -11.75 7.24
C ILE A 235 -3.43 -11.48 5.91
N LYS A 236 -4.63 -10.89 5.97
CA LYS A 236 -5.40 -10.46 4.78
C LYS A 236 -5.55 -8.96 4.77
N THR A 237 -5.26 -8.35 3.64
CA THR A 237 -5.40 -6.91 3.46
C THR A 237 -6.27 -6.62 2.25
N ASN A 238 -7.32 -5.81 2.45
CA ASN A 238 -8.19 -5.30 1.40
C ASN A 238 -8.08 -3.77 1.35
N ILE A 239 -7.77 -3.23 0.18
CA ILE A 239 -7.64 -1.79 -0.03
C ILE A 239 -8.61 -1.34 -1.11
N ASN A 240 -9.40 -0.31 -0.79
CA ASN A 240 -10.33 0.32 -1.73
C ASN A 240 -10.02 1.81 -1.80
N THR A 241 -9.86 2.35 -3.00
CA THR A 241 -9.51 3.75 -3.19
C THR A 241 -10.36 4.43 -4.25
N VAL A 242 -10.58 5.73 -4.05
CA VAL A 242 -11.17 6.63 -5.06
C VAL A 242 -10.23 7.80 -5.26
N LEU A 243 -9.92 8.09 -6.53
CA LEU A 243 -9.08 9.19 -6.95
C LEU A 243 -9.89 10.16 -7.82
N LEU A 244 -9.80 11.44 -7.51
CA LEU A 244 -10.29 12.54 -8.33
C LEU A 244 -9.10 13.38 -8.79
N GLU A 245 -8.99 13.66 -10.10
CA GLU A 245 -7.88 14.46 -10.65
C GLU A 245 -8.40 15.49 -11.64
N LEU A 246 -7.89 16.70 -11.56
CA LEU A 246 -7.97 17.73 -12.59
C LEU A 246 -6.64 17.76 -13.32
N ILE A 247 -6.66 17.52 -14.63
CA ILE A 247 -5.47 17.32 -15.44
C ILE A 247 -5.38 18.42 -16.50
N ALA A 248 -4.19 18.97 -16.71
CA ALA A 248 -3.87 19.85 -17.82
C ALA A 248 -2.66 19.30 -18.60
N SER A 249 -2.68 19.41 -19.92
CA SER A 249 -1.52 19.06 -20.77
C SER A 249 -1.41 19.94 -22.00
N THR A 250 -0.21 20.05 -22.53
CA THR A 250 0.00 20.61 -23.88
C THR A 250 -0.63 19.73 -24.96
N LYS A 251 -0.83 20.26 -26.18
CA LYS A 251 -1.43 19.54 -27.31
C LYS A 251 -0.47 19.36 -28.49
N PHE A 252 0.83 19.24 -28.21
CA PHE A 252 1.83 19.02 -29.27
C PHE A 252 1.74 17.60 -29.85
N LYS A 253 2.30 17.43 -31.04
CA LYS A 253 2.17 16.14 -31.77
C LYS A 253 3.03 15.03 -31.17
N MET A 254 4.24 15.36 -30.68
CA MET A 254 5.21 14.37 -30.24
C MET A 254 5.51 14.48 -28.74
N PHE A 255 5.83 15.65 -28.25
CA PHE A 255 6.24 15.85 -26.87
C PHE A 255 5.20 16.71 -26.14
N ASN A 256 4.70 16.22 -25.01
CA ASN A 256 3.74 16.92 -24.17
C ASN A 256 4.20 16.94 -22.73
N VAL A 257 3.94 18.06 -22.08
CA VAL A 257 4.05 18.18 -20.63
C VAL A 257 2.65 18.15 -20.07
N TYR A 258 2.48 17.49 -18.94
CA TYR A 258 1.20 17.41 -18.25
C TYR A 258 1.37 17.60 -16.75
N GLY A 259 0.28 18.00 -16.12
CA GLY A 259 0.19 18.09 -14.67
C GLY A 259 -1.21 17.78 -14.21
N GLY A 260 -1.33 17.36 -12.96
CA GLY A 260 -2.58 17.05 -12.30
C GLY A 260 -2.62 17.57 -10.87
N LEU A 261 -3.83 17.96 -10.44
CA LEU A 261 -4.16 18.24 -9.06
C LEU A 261 -5.26 17.28 -8.66
N GLY A 262 -5.02 16.47 -7.63
CA GLY A 262 -5.91 15.40 -7.25
C GLY A 262 -6.22 15.33 -5.77
N TYR A 263 -7.29 14.62 -5.49
CA TYR A 263 -7.72 14.22 -4.16
C TYR A 263 -7.89 12.71 -4.13
N LEU A 264 -7.20 12.07 -3.21
CA LEU A 264 -7.23 10.63 -2.97
C LEU A 264 -7.99 10.36 -1.68
N SER A 265 -8.87 9.35 -1.72
CA SER A 265 -9.48 8.74 -0.54
C SER A 265 -9.32 7.24 -0.62
N GLY A 266 -8.77 6.63 0.42
CA GLY A 266 -8.56 5.20 0.52
C GLY A 266 -9.02 4.65 1.86
N LYS A 267 -9.47 3.40 1.85
CA LYS A 267 -9.74 2.58 3.04
C LYS A 267 -8.94 1.30 2.91
N SER A 268 -8.21 0.93 3.94
CA SER A 268 -7.62 -0.39 4.11
C SER A 268 -8.28 -1.13 5.27
N GLU A 269 -8.36 -2.44 5.14
CA GLU A 269 -8.82 -3.37 6.15
C GLU A 269 -7.81 -4.52 6.19
N THR A 270 -7.15 -4.69 7.33
CA THR A 270 -6.12 -5.72 7.53
C THR A 270 -6.52 -6.60 8.69
N ASP A 271 -6.75 -7.88 8.39
CA ASP A 271 -7.21 -8.87 9.34
C ASP A 271 -6.13 -9.93 9.57
N LEU A 272 -5.89 -10.25 10.83
CA LEU A 272 -5.19 -11.47 11.23
C LEU A 272 -6.23 -12.57 11.38
N VAL A 273 -6.27 -13.48 10.41
CA VAL A 273 -7.26 -14.57 10.35
C VAL A 273 -6.62 -15.91 10.65
N GLY A 274 -7.45 -16.85 11.17
CA GLY A 274 -7.02 -18.18 11.56
C GLY A 274 -7.27 -18.45 13.03
N SER A 275 -6.83 -19.62 13.49
CA SER A 275 -6.84 -19.98 14.91
C SER A 275 -5.42 -19.82 15.47
N PHE A 276 -5.34 -19.32 16.70
CA PHE A 276 -4.08 -19.09 17.42
C PHE A 276 -4.20 -19.71 18.79
N ASN A 277 -3.35 -20.71 19.08
CA ASN A 277 -3.29 -21.36 20.38
C ASN A 277 -2.30 -20.60 21.25
N VAL A 278 -2.79 -19.61 21.97
CA VAL A 278 -1.99 -18.85 22.91
C VAL A 278 -1.85 -19.70 24.19
N SER A 279 -0.62 -20.08 24.53
CA SER A 279 -0.33 -20.82 25.74
C SER A 279 -0.39 -19.90 26.95
N ASP A 280 -1.43 -20.02 27.73
CA ASP A 280 -1.53 -19.46 29.08
C ASP A 280 -0.87 -20.43 30.07
N GLY A 281 0.47 -20.56 30.01
CA GLY A 281 1.24 -21.47 30.87
C GLY A 281 1.18 -22.97 30.46
N VAL A 282 1.79 -23.82 31.30
CA VAL A 282 2.09 -25.25 30.99
C VAL A 282 0.87 -26.13 30.79
N LEU A 283 -0.33 -25.71 31.18
CA LEU A 283 -1.52 -26.60 31.24
C LEU A 283 -2.78 -26.09 30.53
N PHE A 284 -2.80 -24.85 30.06
CA PHE A 284 -3.96 -24.27 29.38
C PHE A 284 -3.54 -23.54 28.12
N SER A 285 -4.13 -23.91 26.99
CA SER A 285 -4.07 -23.15 25.76
C SER A 285 -5.46 -22.57 25.47
N GLN A 286 -5.54 -21.28 25.23
CA GLN A 286 -6.74 -20.63 24.75
C GLN A 286 -6.63 -20.48 23.23
N THR A 287 -7.59 -21.03 22.49
CA THR A 287 -7.67 -20.79 21.04
C THR A 287 -8.42 -19.48 20.80
N ILE A 288 -7.73 -18.52 20.20
CA ILE A 288 -8.31 -17.25 19.76
C ILE A 288 -8.49 -17.32 18.24
N THR A 289 -9.65 -16.94 17.74
CA THR A 289 -9.96 -16.98 16.30
C THR A 289 -10.10 -15.55 15.77
N ASN A 290 -9.38 -15.23 14.70
CA ASN A 290 -9.38 -13.94 14.04
C ASN A 290 -9.18 -12.76 15.02
N PRO A 291 -8.04 -12.72 15.74
CA PRO A 291 -7.88 -11.85 16.91
C PRO A 291 -7.82 -10.37 16.58
N ILE A 292 -7.35 -9.98 15.40
CA ILE A 292 -7.04 -8.58 15.06
C ILE A 292 -7.73 -8.20 13.75
N SER A 293 -8.36 -7.02 13.74
CA SER A 293 -8.91 -6.38 12.54
C SER A 293 -8.62 -4.88 12.58
N ILE A 294 -7.76 -4.40 11.69
CA ILE A 294 -7.31 -3.01 11.62
C ILE A 294 -7.98 -2.34 10.43
N GLU A 295 -8.76 -1.30 10.69
CA GLU A 295 -9.29 -0.41 9.67
C GLU A 295 -8.53 0.93 9.67
N ASP A 296 -8.05 1.35 8.49
CA ASP A 296 -7.45 2.66 8.30
C ASP A 296 -8.09 3.42 7.14
N LYS A 297 -8.19 4.74 7.28
CA LYS A 297 -8.75 5.64 6.27
C LYS A 297 -7.79 6.77 5.97
N VAL A 298 -7.39 6.84 4.73
CA VAL A 298 -6.44 7.83 4.22
C VAL A 298 -7.13 8.78 3.27
N THR A 299 -6.89 10.07 3.46
CA THR A 299 -7.30 11.10 2.51
C THR A 299 -6.15 12.06 2.29
N GLY A 300 -5.97 12.54 1.07
CA GLY A 300 -4.89 13.49 0.80
C GLY A 300 -4.97 14.16 -0.55
N MET A 301 -4.37 15.33 -0.60
CA MET A 301 -4.13 16.05 -1.85
C MET A 301 -2.87 15.53 -2.51
N ARG A 302 -2.84 15.58 -3.85
CA ARG A 302 -1.68 15.19 -4.63
C ARG A 302 -1.48 16.10 -5.83
N THR A 303 -0.24 16.30 -6.22
CA THR A 303 0.15 17.07 -7.40
C THR A 303 1.08 16.24 -8.25
N THR A 304 0.72 16.03 -9.51
CA THR A 304 1.51 15.26 -10.47
C THR A 304 2.07 16.18 -11.53
N LEU A 305 3.35 16.02 -11.88
CA LEU A 305 4.01 16.66 -13.01
C LEU A 305 4.72 15.62 -13.86
N GLY A 306 4.52 15.65 -15.16
CA GLY A 306 5.08 14.66 -16.06
C GLY A 306 5.24 15.11 -17.49
N ALA A 307 5.88 14.26 -18.27
CA ALA A 307 6.08 14.42 -19.70
C ALA A 307 5.72 13.13 -20.43
N ASN A 308 5.21 13.30 -21.63
CA ASN A 308 4.83 12.22 -22.54
C ASN A 308 5.50 12.43 -23.91
N LEU A 309 6.14 11.38 -24.41
CA LEU A 309 6.74 11.34 -25.75
C LEU A 309 5.97 10.33 -26.60
N LYS A 310 5.33 10.82 -27.67
CA LYS A 310 4.56 10.01 -28.62
C LYS A 310 5.36 9.78 -29.91
N LEU A 311 5.60 8.53 -30.23
CA LEU A 311 6.32 8.03 -31.41
C LEU A 311 5.41 7.16 -32.26
N GLY A 312 4.57 7.79 -33.07
CA GLY A 312 3.56 7.07 -33.87
C GLY A 312 2.48 6.43 -33.00
N LEU A 313 2.41 5.10 -32.98
CA LEU A 313 1.49 4.34 -32.14
C LEU A 313 2.01 4.19 -30.69
N PHE A 314 3.31 4.31 -30.48
CA PHE A 314 3.94 4.14 -29.17
C PHE A 314 4.00 5.47 -28.42
N SER A 315 3.86 5.41 -27.11
CA SER A 315 4.15 6.52 -26.22
C SER A 315 4.84 6.06 -24.94
N ILE A 316 5.72 6.92 -24.47
CA ILE A 316 6.44 6.76 -23.20
C ILE A 316 6.12 7.99 -22.37
N ASN A 317 5.72 7.80 -21.14
CA ASN A 317 5.54 8.88 -20.20
C ASN A 317 6.30 8.60 -18.90
N ALA A 318 6.73 9.68 -18.28
CA ALA A 318 7.28 9.67 -16.94
C ALA A 318 6.69 10.84 -16.15
N ASP A 319 6.38 10.60 -14.90
CA ASP A 319 5.86 11.61 -13.98
C ASP A 319 6.36 11.42 -12.56
N TYR A 320 6.25 12.53 -11.82
CA TYR A 320 6.51 12.58 -10.40
C TYR A 320 5.28 13.15 -9.69
N THR A 321 4.83 12.49 -8.65
CA THR A 321 3.70 12.89 -7.83
C THR A 321 4.19 13.26 -6.43
N ILE A 322 3.85 14.48 -6.01
CA ILE A 322 4.07 15.00 -4.67
C ILE A 322 2.80 14.78 -3.87
N ALA A 323 2.90 14.04 -2.78
CA ALA A 323 1.80 13.69 -1.89
C ALA A 323 2.32 13.38 -0.48
N GLU A 324 1.49 12.80 0.39
CA GLU A 324 1.95 12.26 1.68
C GLU A 324 3.07 11.23 1.46
N PHE A 325 2.95 10.39 0.44
CA PHE A 325 4.03 9.56 -0.08
C PHE A 325 4.34 10.01 -1.52
N ASP A 326 5.51 10.58 -1.73
CA ASP A 326 5.97 10.97 -3.05
C ASP A 326 6.20 9.73 -3.92
N SER A 327 6.03 9.86 -5.24
CA SER A 327 6.17 8.72 -6.15
C SER A 327 6.63 9.13 -7.54
N ALA A 328 7.25 8.20 -8.24
CA ALA A 328 7.58 8.33 -9.65
C ALA A 328 6.89 7.21 -10.45
N SER A 329 6.44 7.55 -11.65
CA SER A 329 5.80 6.62 -12.56
C SER A 329 6.45 6.62 -13.93
N LEU A 330 6.45 5.46 -14.56
CA LEU A 330 6.87 5.25 -15.94
C LEU A 330 5.80 4.44 -16.67
N GLY A 331 5.29 4.96 -17.77
CA GLY A 331 4.31 4.28 -18.62
C GLY A 331 4.85 4.02 -20.02
N LEU A 332 4.56 2.84 -20.54
CA LEU A 332 4.78 2.44 -21.92
C LEU A 332 3.43 2.07 -22.53
N GLN A 333 2.98 2.77 -23.57
CA GLN A 333 1.64 2.59 -24.13
C GLN A 333 1.69 2.43 -25.64
N VAL A 334 0.72 1.69 -26.16
CA VAL A 334 0.43 1.56 -27.60
C VAL A 334 -1.00 2.02 -27.83
N SER A 335 -1.20 2.97 -28.73
CA SER A 335 -2.52 3.55 -29.07
C SER A 335 -2.89 3.27 -30.53
N PHE A 336 -4.13 2.82 -30.75
CA PHE A 336 -4.68 2.46 -32.05
C PHE A 336 -5.82 3.39 -32.48
#